data_43eec29224a1e2b6578a57857e3ca23d
#
_entry.id   43eec29224a1e2b6578a57857e3ca23d
#
_cell.length_a   1.000
_cell.length_b   1.000
_cell.length_c   1.000
_cell.angle_alpha   90.00
_cell.angle_beta   90.00
_cell.angle_gamma   90.00
#
_symmetry.space_group_name_H-M   'P 1'
#
loop_
_entity.id
_entity.type
_entity.pdbx_description
1 polymer ?
#
loop_
_entity_poly.entity_id
_entity_poly.type
_entity_poly.pdbx_seq_one_letter_code
_entity_poly.pdbx_strand_id
1 'polypeptide(L)'
;MAQSKSTSSGETSNKDIVIPYTPRPLQREVHNNLKRFNVLVCHRRFGKSVLSINQLIKTAVEKPMRKCAFIAPTYRQGKSIAWEYLKIYTKPLMYLGGSKNETELKIELFNGSTLQIFGADHPDSLRGVGFHGVVMDEFAIMAPRTWTEIIRPAVADTLGWVMFIGT
;
A
#
# COMPACT_ATOMS: atom_id res chain seq x y z
N MET A 1 5.13 -59.90 -11.34
CA MET A 1 5.59 -58.73 -12.08
C MET A 1 4.66 -57.57 -11.74
N ALA A 2 5.06 -56.71 -10.81
CA ALA A 2 4.31 -55.50 -10.42
C ALA A 2 5.17 -54.30 -10.81
N GLN A 3 4.68 -53.48 -11.77
CA GLN A 3 5.32 -52.26 -12.20
C GLN A 3 4.93 -51.15 -11.23
N SER A 4 5.92 -50.58 -10.54
CA SER A 4 5.80 -49.38 -9.74
C SER A 4 5.71 -48.15 -10.66
N LYS A 5 4.58 -47.44 -10.61
CA LYS A 5 4.45 -46.11 -11.19
C LYS A 5 5.15 -45.10 -10.28
N SER A 6 6.23 -44.50 -10.75
CA SER A 6 6.86 -43.34 -10.16
C SER A 6 5.96 -42.13 -10.39
N THR A 7 5.44 -41.57 -9.32
CA THR A 7 4.80 -40.25 -9.30
C THR A 7 5.91 -39.19 -9.33
N SER A 8 6.04 -38.52 -10.47
CA SER A 8 6.86 -37.31 -10.56
C SER A 8 6.20 -36.20 -9.78
N SER A 9 6.77 -35.85 -8.63
CA SER A 9 6.47 -34.62 -7.91
C SER A 9 6.92 -33.44 -8.77
N GLY A 10 5.94 -32.70 -9.30
CA GLY A 10 6.20 -31.45 -10.00
C GLY A 10 6.79 -30.44 -9.04
N GLU A 11 8.05 -30.13 -9.19
CA GLU A 11 8.69 -28.97 -8.58
C GLU A 11 8.00 -27.72 -9.14
N THR A 12 7.11 -27.11 -8.35
CA THR A 12 6.68 -25.73 -8.55
C THR A 12 7.90 -24.84 -8.32
N SER A 13 8.56 -24.45 -9.38
CA SER A 13 9.64 -23.45 -9.32
C SER A 13 9.03 -22.17 -8.71
N ASN A 14 9.44 -21.87 -7.49
CA ASN A 14 9.10 -20.64 -6.79
C ASN A 14 9.77 -19.49 -7.56
N LYS A 15 9.10 -18.91 -8.56
CA LYS A 15 9.61 -17.74 -9.27
C LYS A 15 9.52 -16.57 -8.30
N ASP A 16 10.66 -16.14 -7.79
CA ASP A 16 10.75 -14.92 -6.99
C ASP A 16 10.17 -13.74 -7.78
N ILE A 17 9.12 -13.13 -7.24
CA ILE A 17 8.53 -11.95 -7.84
C ILE A 17 9.29 -10.73 -7.35
N VAL A 18 9.95 -10.08 -8.28
CA VAL A 18 10.71 -8.86 -8.02
C VAL A 18 9.85 -7.64 -8.33
N ILE A 19 9.56 -6.84 -7.32
CA ILE A 19 8.97 -5.50 -7.49
C ILE A 19 10.08 -4.58 -8.02
N PRO A 20 9.85 -3.82 -9.10
CA PRO A 20 10.87 -2.97 -9.71
C PRO A 20 11.10 -1.68 -8.90
N TYR A 21 11.46 -1.84 -7.63
CA TYR A 21 11.74 -0.75 -6.71
C TYR A 21 13.06 -0.99 -5.98
N THR A 22 13.99 -0.05 -6.16
CA THR A 22 15.25 -0.04 -5.41
C THR A 22 15.28 1.21 -4.53
N PRO A 23 15.13 1.08 -3.20
CA PRO A 23 15.16 2.22 -2.30
C PRO A 23 16.55 2.85 -2.27
N ARG A 24 16.61 4.18 -2.34
CA ARG A 24 17.82 4.95 -2.07
C ARG A 24 18.23 4.80 -0.59
N PRO A 25 19.49 5.09 -0.20
CA PRO A 25 19.96 4.85 1.17
C PRO A 25 19.02 5.39 2.26
N LEU A 26 18.61 6.66 2.18
CA LEU A 26 17.70 7.26 3.15
C LEU A 26 16.27 6.65 3.10
N GLN A 27 15.80 6.23 1.92
CA GLN A 27 14.51 5.54 1.81
C GLN A 27 14.57 4.16 2.47
N ARG A 28 15.69 3.46 2.34
CA ARG A 28 15.93 2.16 3.00
C ARG A 28 15.93 2.33 4.52
N GLU A 29 16.54 3.40 5.01
CA GLU A 29 16.53 3.73 6.43
C GLU A 29 15.11 3.92 6.95
N VAL A 30 14.25 4.64 6.22
CA VAL A 30 12.83 4.80 6.59
C VAL A 30 12.11 3.44 6.64
N HIS A 31 12.29 2.60 5.61
CA HIS A 31 11.67 1.26 5.59
C HIS A 31 12.09 0.39 6.78
N ASN A 32 13.36 0.46 7.16
CA ASN A 32 13.92 -0.36 8.25
C ASN A 32 13.52 0.15 9.64
N ASN A 33 13.17 1.42 9.77
CA ASN A 33 12.85 2.07 11.05
C ASN A 33 11.36 2.41 11.20
N LEU A 34 10.49 1.85 10.36
CA LEU A 34 9.06 2.11 10.40
C LEU A 34 8.49 1.80 11.80
N LYS A 35 7.78 2.79 12.35
CA LYS A 35 7.02 2.67 13.59
C LYS A 35 5.52 2.64 13.29
N ARG A 36 4.71 2.49 14.33
CA ARG A 36 3.26 2.56 14.18
C ARG A 36 2.79 3.92 13.66
N PHE A 37 3.41 5.00 14.12
CA PHE A 37 3.15 6.36 13.62
C PHE A 37 4.46 6.99 13.18
N ASN A 38 4.48 7.50 11.97
CA ASN A 38 5.67 8.05 11.33
C ASN A 38 5.35 9.42 10.75
N VAL A 39 6.25 10.38 10.93
CA VAL A 39 6.16 11.70 10.30
C VAL A 39 7.38 11.86 9.41
N LEU A 40 7.16 12.09 8.13
CA LEU A 40 8.21 12.20 7.12
C LEU A 40 8.10 13.56 6.43
N VAL A 41 8.85 14.52 6.92
CA VAL A 41 8.99 15.85 6.32
C VAL A 41 10.29 15.87 5.52
N CYS A 42 10.17 15.93 4.20
CA CYS A 42 11.31 15.85 3.30
C CYS A 42 11.16 16.86 2.17
N HIS A 43 12.28 17.35 1.67
CA HIS A 43 12.30 18.23 0.52
C HIS A 43 11.66 17.58 -0.72
N ARG A 44 11.29 18.41 -1.69
CA ARG A 44 10.86 17.94 -3.02
C ARG A 44 11.94 17.04 -3.63
N ARG A 45 11.54 16.08 -4.46
CA ARG A 45 12.40 15.08 -5.12
C ARG A 45 13.03 14.02 -4.19
N PHE A 46 12.71 14.01 -2.90
CA PHE A 46 13.10 12.89 -2.02
C PHE A 46 12.52 11.56 -2.49
N GLY A 47 11.37 11.59 -3.17
CA GLY A 47 10.63 10.40 -3.61
C GLY A 47 9.71 9.85 -2.52
N LYS A 48 9.11 10.74 -1.72
CA LYS A 48 8.15 10.38 -0.65
C LYS A 48 7.04 9.48 -1.14
N SER A 49 6.39 9.84 -2.25
CA SER A 49 5.26 9.08 -2.81
C SER A 49 5.69 7.68 -3.25
N VAL A 50 6.83 7.56 -3.92
CA VAL A 50 7.36 6.25 -4.34
C VAL A 50 7.68 5.37 -3.14
N LEU A 51 8.38 5.91 -2.14
CA LEU A 51 8.71 5.21 -0.90
C LEU A 51 7.43 4.73 -0.20
N SER A 52 6.48 5.62 0.01
CA SER A 52 5.26 5.34 0.77
C SER A 52 4.36 4.31 0.07
N ILE A 53 4.24 4.38 -1.26
CA ILE A 53 3.49 3.40 -2.05
C ILE A 53 4.16 2.02 -1.94
N ASN A 54 5.47 1.93 -2.06
CA ASN A 54 6.16 0.65 -1.92
C ASN A 54 6.08 0.09 -0.48
N GLN A 55 6.00 0.95 0.53
CA GLN A 55 5.73 0.51 1.91
C GLN A 55 4.31 -0.07 2.06
N LEU A 56 3.30 0.53 1.42
CA LEU A 56 1.93 -0.02 1.38
C LEU A 56 1.90 -1.38 0.67
N ILE A 57 2.57 -1.50 -0.48
CA ILE A 57 2.66 -2.76 -1.23
C ILE A 57 3.33 -3.84 -0.39
N LYS A 58 4.45 -3.54 0.26
CA LYS A 58 5.13 -4.46 1.18
C LYS A 58 4.17 -4.95 2.26
N THR A 59 3.45 -4.04 2.91
CA THR A 59 2.46 -4.39 3.94
C THR A 59 1.36 -5.30 3.40
N ALA A 60 0.85 -5.02 2.19
CA ALA A 60 -0.22 -5.79 1.58
C ALA A 60 0.23 -7.21 1.15
N VAL A 61 1.49 -7.39 0.79
CA VAL A 61 2.06 -8.68 0.38
C VAL A 61 2.42 -9.57 1.58
N GLU A 62 2.91 -8.97 2.67
CA GLU A 62 3.42 -9.71 3.84
C GLU A 62 2.37 -10.61 4.52
N LYS A 63 1.09 -10.22 4.49
CA LYS A 63 -0.01 -11.02 5.07
C LYS A 63 -1.27 -10.88 4.23
N PRO A 64 -2.10 -11.93 4.15
CA PRO A 64 -3.35 -11.87 3.39
C PRO A 64 -4.38 -10.92 4.04
N MET A 65 -5.36 -10.52 3.24
CA MET A 65 -6.53 -9.75 3.65
C MET A 65 -6.23 -8.38 4.28
N ARG A 66 -5.05 -7.81 3.99
CA ARG A 66 -4.70 -6.48 4.47
C ARG A 66 -5.31 -5.40 3.60
N LYS A 67 -5.81 -4.34 4.24
CA LYS A 67 -6.34 -3.15 3.59
C LYS A 67 -5.36 -2.00 3.80
N CYS A 68 -4.84 -1.46 2.70
CA CYS A 68 -3.86 -0.37 2.70
C CYS A 68 -4.42 0.82 1.93
N ALA A 69 -4.21 2.03 2.45
CA ALA A 69 -4.73 3.25 1.88
C ALA A 69 -3.65 4.30 1.62
N PHE A 70 -3.73 4.95 0.47
CA PHE A 70 -3.04 6.21 0.19
C PHE A 70 -4.08 7.32 0.17
N ILE A 71 -3.96 8.29 1.06
CA ILE A 71 -4.91 9.39 1.24
C ILE A 71 -4.24 10.69 0.84
N ALA A 72 -4.78 11.35 -0.16
CA ALA A 72 -4.38 12.68 -0.59
C ALA A 72 -5.40 13.73 -0.15
N PRO A 73 -5.09 15.03 -0.18
CA PRO A 73 -6.05 16.09 0.16
C PRO A 73 -7.34 16.01 -0.67
N THR A 74 -7.21 15.69 -1.96
CA THR A 74 -8.33 15.43 -2.84
C THR A 74 -8.15 14.13 -3.62
N TYR A 75 -9.26 13.50 -4.00
CA TYR A 75 -9.26 12.28 -4.82
C TYR A 75 -8.51 12.48 -6.14
N ARG A 76 -8.69 13.64 -6.79
CA ARG A 76 -8.01 13.99 -8.04
C ARG A 76 -6.49 14.07 -7.86
N GLN A 77 -6.02 14.68 -6.76
CA GLN A 77 -4.58 14.72 -6.44
C GLN A 77 -4.03 13.32 -6.18
N GLY A 78 -4.73 12.50 -5.40
CA GLY A 78 -4.35 11.10 -5.17
C GLY A 78 -4.21 10.31 -6.46
N LYS A 79 -5.17 10.46 -7.39
CA LYS A 79 -5.09 9.84 -8.71
C LYS A 79 -3.85 10.28 -9.49
N SER A 80 -3.60 11.59 -9.56
CA SER A 80 -2.48 12.14 -10.35
C SER A 80 -1.11 11.82 -9.77
N ILE A 81 -0.98 11.68 -8.44
CA ILE A 81 0.29 11.46 -7.74
C ILE A 81 0.61 9.97 -7.60
N ALA A 82 -0.37 9.18 -7.18
CA ALA A 82 -0.11 7.84 -6.66
C ALA A 82 -0.57 6.69 -7.58
N TRP A 83 -1.61 6.89 -8.39
CA TRP A 83 -2.21 5.80 -9.14
C TRP A 83 -1.28 5.13 -10.14
N GLU A 84 -0.52 5.92 -10.91
CA GLU A 84 0.44 5.36 -11.87
C GLU A 84 1.55 4.58 -11.17
N TYR A 85 2.09 5.12 -10.07
CA TYR A 85 3.10 4.39 -9.28
C TYR A 85 2.55 3.09 -8.72
N LEU A 86 1.32 3.12 -8.19
CA LEU A 86 0.68 1.92 -7.66
C LEU A 86 0.55 0.84 -8.74
N LYS A 87 0.12 1.21 -9.95
CA LYS A 87 0.03 0.28 -11.09
C LYS A 87 1.39 -0.27 -11.52
N ILE A 88 2.40 0.59 -11.60
CA ILE A 88 3.76 0.18 -12.01
C ILE A 88 4.32 -0.84 -11.03
N TYR A 89 4.29 -0.55 -9.74
CA TYR A 89 4.92 -1.40 -8.74
C TYR A 89 4.13 -2.67 -8.40
N THR A 90 2.81 -2.68 -8.63
CA THR A 90 2.00 -3.90 -8.45
C THR A 90 1.93 -4.77 -9.71
N LYS A 91 2.37 -4.29 -10.87
CA LYS A 91 2.30 -5.03 -12.14
C LYS A 91 2.86 -6.46 -12.05
N PRO A 92 4.03 -6.72 -11.45
CA PRO A 92 4.52 -8.11 -11.30
C PRO A 92 3.62 -8.99 -10.44
N LEU A 93 2.95 -8.41 -9.43
CA LEU A 93 2.05 -9.14 -8.54
C LEU A 93 0.74 -9.56 -9.23
N MET A 94 0.31 -8.80 -10.24
CA MET A 94 -0.91 -9.10 -11.00
C MET A 94 -0.81 -10.41 -11.82
N TYR A 95 0.40 -10.88 -12.11
CA TYR A 95 0.59 -12.19 -12.76
C TYR A 95 0.26 -13.37 -11.85
N LEU A 96 0.18 -13.16 -10.54
CA LEU A 96 -0.24 -14.17 -9.56
C LEU A 96 -1.77 -14.23 -9.40
N GLY A 97 -2.48 -13.30 -10.00
CA GLY A 97 -3.91 -13.09 -9.83
C GLY A 97 -4.19 -11.76 -9.11
N GLY A 98 -5.42 -11.36 -9.15
CA GLY A 98 -5.88 -10.10 -8.58
C GLY A 98 -6.71 -9.30 -9.57
N SER A 99 -7.16 -8.14 -9.15
CA SER A 99 -7.99 -7.26 -9.97
C SER A 99 -7.62 -5.78 -9.79
N LYS A 100 -7.97 -4.98 -10.79
CA LYS A 100 -7.75 -3.54 -10.78
C LYS A 100 -9.05 -2.83 -11.14
N ASN A 101 -9.46 -1.88 -10.32
CA ASN A 101 -10.60 -1.02 -10.55
C ASN A 101 -10.14 0.43 -10.73
N GLU A 102 -10.20 0.92 -11.98
CA GLU A 102 -9.78 2.28 -12.36
C GLU A 102 -10.73 3.37 -11.83
N THR A 103 -11.99 3.03 -11.58
CA THR A 103 -12.99 3.98 -11.06
C THR A 103 -12.79 4.22 -9.57
N GLU A 104 -12.57 3.14 -8.82
CA GLU A 104 -12.33 3.21 -7.38
C GLU A 104 -10.86 3.44 -7.01
N LEU A 105 -9.95 3.48 -8.00
CA LEU A 105 -8.50 3.52 -7.80
C LEU A 105 -8.03 2.45 -6.81
N LYS A 106 -8.50 1.23 -7.01
CA LYS A 106 -8.29 0.10 -6.12
C LYS A 106 -7.59 -1.04 -6.85
N ILE A 107 -6.62 -1.63 -6.19
CA ILE A 107 -5.96 -2.88 -6.62
C ILE A 107 -6.21 -3.93 -5.54
N GLU A 108 -6.70 -5.08 -5.96
CA GLU A 108 -6.78 -6.28 -5.13
C GLU A 108 -5.69 -7.25 -5.55
N LEU A 109 -4.90 -7.73 -4.60
CA LEU A 109 -3.81 -8.65 -4.83
C LEU A 109 -4.27 -10.10 -4.71
N PHE A 110 -3.46 -11.02 -5.24
CA PHE A 110 -3.68 -12.47 -5.22
C PHE A 110 -4.01 -13.07 -3.84
N ASN A 111 -3.57 -12.41 -2.76
CA ASN A 111 -3.77 -12.83 -1.37
C ASN A 111 -5.00 -12.16 -0.70
N GLY A 112 -5.87 -11.49 -1.48
CA GLY A 112 -7.04 -10.79 -1.00
C GLY A 112 -6.75 -9.44 -0.32
N SER A 113 -5.49 -9.00 -0.28
CA SER A 113 -5.13 -7.67 0.23
C SER A 113 -5.50 -6.60 -0.78
N THR A 114 -5.86 -5.41 -0.29
CA THR A 114 -6.28 -4.29 -1.13
C THR A 114 -5.41 -3.07 -0.91
N LEU A 115 -5.13 -2.37 -2.00
CA LEU A 115 -4.44 -1.09 -2.05
C LEU A 115 -5.38 -0.09 -2.73
N GLN A 116 -5.76 0.97 -2.04
CA GLN A 116 -6.73 1.92 -2.56
C GLN A 116 -6.32 3.37 -2.29
N ILE A 117 -6.64 4.25 -3.24
CA ILE A 117 -6.42 5.69 -3.14
C ILE A 117 -7.72 6.37 -2.74
N PHE A 118 -7.62 7.27 -1.77
CA PHE A 118 -8.74 8.06 -1.26
C PHE A 118 -8.42 9.55 -1.30
N GLY A 119 -9.47 10.37 -1.32
CA GLY A 119 -9.38 11.79 -1.07
C GLY A 119 -9.92 12.14 0.31
N ALA A 120 -9.23 12.99 1.04
CA ALA A 120 -9.69 13.52 2.31
C ALA A 120 -10.89 14.48 2.15
N ASP A 121 -11.17 14.93 0.93
CA ASP A 121 -12.36 15.69 0.53
C ASP A 121 -13.64 14.86 0.55
N HIS A 122 -13.54 13.53 0.55
CA HIS A 122 -14.66 12.60 0.67
C HIS A 122 -14.50 11.67 1.89
N PRO A 123 -14.55 12.21 3.11
CA PRO A 123 -14.21 11.48 4.32
C PRO A 123 -15.15 10.30 4.62
N ASP A 124 -16.38 10.32 4.14
CA ASP A 124 -17.32 9.22 4.36
C ASP A 124 -16.88 7.91 3.67
N SER A 125 -16.14 7.99 2.58
CA SER A 125 -15.56 6.82 1.90
C SER A 125 -14.52 6.05 2.73
N LEU A 126 -13.98 6.69 3.76
CA LEU A 126 -12.97 6.12 4.67
C LEU A 126 -13.59 5.50 5.94
N ARG A 127 -14.89 5.78 6.21
CA ARG A 127 -15.55 5.30 7.42
C ARG A 127 -15.84 3.81 7.37
N GLY A 128 -15.69 3.13 8.50
CA GLY A 128 -15.98 1.70 8.63
C GLY A 128 -14.97 0.76 7.99
N VAL A 129 -13.86 1.28 7.47
CA VAL A 129 -12.78 0.45 6.91
C VAL A 129 -11.66 0.34 7.93
N GLY A 130 -11.30 -0.88 8.32
CA GLY A 130 -10.13 -1.14 9.16
C GLY A 130 -8.86 -1.18 8.30
N PHE A 131 -7.93 -0.25 8.49
CA PHE A 131 -6.70 -0.16 7.70
C PHE A 131 -5.49 -0.74 8.45
N HIS A 132 -4.66 -1.49 7.73
CA HIS A 132 -3.39 -2.06 8.25
C HIS A 132 -2.19 -1.18 7.94
N GLY A 133 -2.27 -0.35 6.92
CA GLY A 133 -1.27 0.64 6.56
C GLY A 133 -1.93 1.84 5.88
N VAL A 134 -1.59 3.04 6.33
CA VAL A 134 -2.11 4.29 5.78
C VAL A 134 -0.99 5.27 5.52
N VAL A 135 -1.02 5.88 4.35
CA VAL A 135 -0.21 7.05 4.02
C VAL A 135 -1.14 8.26 3.90
N MET A 136 -0.83 9.34 4.58
CA MET A 136 -1.53 10.62 4.48
C MET A 136 -0.59 11.64 3.83
N ASP A 137 -0.81 11.91 2.54
CA ASP A 137 0.04 12.80 1.74
C ASP A 137 -0.38 14.26 1.92
N GLU A 138 0.62 15.15 2.03
CA GLU A 138 0.40 16.58 2.33
C GLU A 138 -0.54 16.79 3.54
N PHE A 139 -0.29 16.02 4.60
CA PHE A 139 -1.15 15.96 5.79
C PHE A 139 -1.45 17.34 6.41
N ALA A 140 -0.48 18.25 6.35
CA ALA A 140 -0.61 19.59 6.95
C ALA A 140 -1.79 20.41 6.40
N ILE A 141 -2.26 20.12 5.19
CA ILE A 141 -3.40 20.83 4.57
C ILE A 141 -4.73 20.07 4.66
N MET A 142 -4.73 18.88 5.25
CA MET A 142 -5.96 18.13 5.50
C MET A 142 -6.70 18.68 6.72
N ALA A 143 -8.04 18.55 6.72
CA ALA A 143 -8.81 18.87 7.90
C ALA A 143 -8.41 17.97 9.09
N PRO A 144 -8.15 18.52 10.28
CA PRO A 144 -7.72 17.70 11.44
C PRO A 144 -8.64 16.53 11.77
N ARG A 145 -9.94 16.68 11.55
CA ARG A 145 -10.96 15.63 11.77
C ARG A 145 -10.73 14.39 10.93
N THR A 146 -10.09 14.51 9.75
CA THR A 146 -9.74 13.34 8.91
C THR A 146 -8.89 12.37 9.68
N TRP A 147 -7.92 12.88 10.44
CA TRP A 147 -7.11 12.04 11.31
C TRP A 147 -7.86 11.63 12.59
N THR A 148 -8.37 12.60 13.36
CA THR A 148 -8.86 12.37 14.71
C THR A 148 -10.14 11.54 14.77
N GLU A 149 -11.04 11.73 13.80
CA GLU A 149 -12.37 11.12 13.81
C GLU A 149 -12.49 9.91 12.88
N ILE A 150 -11.62 9.80 11.88
CA ILE A 150 -11.78 8.79 10.83
C ILE A 150 -10.60 7.81 10.79
N ILE A 151 -9.39 8.29 10.51
CA ILE A 151 -8.26 7.39 10.27
C ILE A 151 -7.71 6.79 11.57
N ARG A 152 -7.64 7.58 12.65
CA ARG A 152 -7.15 7.09 13.94
C ARG A 152 -7.99 5.91 14.48
N PRO A 153 -9.34 5.96 14.49
CA PRO A 153 -10.16 4.80 14.81
C PRO A 153 -9.96 3.64 13.82
N ALA A 154 -9.92 3.92 12.52
CA ALA A 154 -9.78 2.91 11.47
C ALA A 154 -8.48 2.08 11.54
N VAL A 155 -7.40 2.62 12.10
CA VAL A 155 -6.14 1.90 12.32
C VAL A 155 -6.00 1.34 13.74
N ALA A 156 -6.91 1.69 14.66
CA ALA A 156 -6.85 1.23 16.04
C ALA A 156 -7.15 -0.26 16.13
N ASP A 157 -8.22 -0.73 15.50
CA ASP A 157 -8.67 -2.12 15.56
C ASP A 157 -7.70 -3.11 14.91
N THR A 158 -7.01 -2.66 13.87
CA THR A 158 -6.05 -3.48 13.12
C THR A 158 -4.63 -3.38 13.64
N LEU A 159 -4.36 -2.49 14.60
CA LEU A 159 -3.02 -2.07 15.02
C LEU A 159 -2.17 -1.58 13.83
N GLY A 160 -2.82 -1.01 12.82
CA GLY A 160 -2.20 -0.52 11.60
C GLY A 160 -1.20 0.62 11.84
N TRP A 161 -0.26 0.75 10.91
CA TRP A 161 0.69 1.86 10.91
C TRP A 161 0.19 3.04 10.07
N VAL A 162 0.66 4.24 10.39
CA VAL A 162 0.38 5.45 9.62
C VAL A 162 1.67 6.20 9.32
N MET A 163 1.77 6.73 8.11
CA MET A 163 2.85 7.61 7.67
C MET A 163 2.25 8.94 7.20
N PHE A 164 2.54 10.00 7.93
CA PHE A 164 2.21 11.37 7.57
C PHE A 164 3.37 11.90 6.72
N ILE A 165 3.10 12.29 5.49
CA ILE A 165 4.13 12.84 4.60
C ILE A 165 3.78 14.27 4.19
N GLY A 166 4.81 15.09 4.02
CA GLY A 166 4.67 16.50 3.64
C GLY A 166 6.01 17.11 3.21
N THR A 167 5.94 18.32 2.75
CA THR A 167 7.09 19.15 2.34
C THR A 167 7.34 20.26 3.34
#